data_470a91678011da37767d4ec81c1dbd20
#
_entry.id   470a91678011da37767d4ec81c1dbd20
#
_cell.length_a   1.000
_cell.length_b   1.000
_cell.length_c   1.000
_cell.angle_alpha   90.00
_cell.angle_beta   90.00
_cell.angle_gamma   90.00
#
_symmetry.space_group_name_H-M   'P 1'
#
loop_
_entity.id
_entity.type
_entity.pdbx_description
1 polymer ?
#
loop_
_entity_poly.entity_id
_entity_poly.type
_entity_poly.pdbx_seq_one_letter_code
_entity_poly.pdbx_strand_id
1 'polypeptide(L)'
;YIEPIRYGSVIEAVQKGLNLDNNQVLRNFVQFYDYTKRIDRDFKKAKKLNYHITLSHGSKFDTFSKALELGLNYAAAFNLNKYQDLPKTINYKGRDLIVIDGDITDCRFLDINSDTHIVGLRFKIVVNKDNQDKLAFCIA
;
A
#
# COMPACT_ATOMS: atom_id res chain seq x y z
N TYR A 1 19.06 -8.51 0.54
CA TYR A 1 17.89 -9.33 0.90
C TYR A 1 17.24 -8.77 2.16
N ILE A 2 16.01 -8.31 2.03
CA ILE A 2 15.21 -7.89 3.19
C ILE A 2 14.36 -9.09 3.60
N GLU A 3 14.53 -9.58 4.81
CA GLU A 3 13.68 -10.65 5.33
C GLU A 3 12.21 -10.22 5.32
N PRO A 4 11.28 -11.15 5.02
CA PRO A 4 9.86 -10.87 5.11
C PRO A 4 9.51 -10.37 6.51
N ILE A 5 8.78 -9.27 6.58
CA ILE A 5 8.27 -8.77 7.85
C ILE A 5 7.42 -9.88 8.49
N ARG A 6 7.83 -10.33 9.65
CA ARG A 6 7.06 -11.25 10.47
C ARG A 6 6.10 -10.41 11.32
N TYR A 7 4.83 -10.37 10.95
CA TYR A 7 3.83 -9.57 11.66
C TYR A 7 3.83 -9.81 13.17
N GLY A 8 3.98 -11.07 13.61
CA GLY A 8 4.11 -11.40 15.00
C GLY A 8 5.30 -10.71 15.66
N SER A 9 6.46 -10.67 15.00
CA SER A 9 7.66 -10.01 15.52
C SER A 9 7.52 -8.50 15.65
N VAL A 10 6.82 -7.84 14.72
CA VAL A 10 6.54 -6.40 14.82
C VAL A 10 5.64 -6.11 16.01
N ILE A 11 4.55 -6.87 16.16
CA ILE A 11 3.62 -6.73 17.28
C ILE A 11 4.33 -6.99 18.60
N GLU A 12 5.13 -8.05 18.71
CA GLU A 12 5.93 -8.38 19.90
C GLU A 12 6.92 -7.29 20.25
N ALA A 13 7.61 -6.71 19.26
CA ALA A 13 8.56 -5.62 19.48
C ALA A 13 7.88 -4.36 20.06
N VAL A 14 6.74 -3.96 19.47
CA VAL A 14 5.96 -2.82 19.96
C VAL A 14 5.40 -3.11 21.35
N GLN A 15 4.87 -4.31 21.56
CA GLN A 15 4.32 -4.76 22.83
C GLN A 15 5.37 -4.73 23.95
N LYS A 16 6.58 -5.23 23.66
CA LYS A 16 7.72 -5.18 24.58
C LYS A 16 8.14 -3.75 24.88
N GLY A 17 8.20 -2.87 23.87
CA GLY A 17 8.53 -1.45 24.03
C GLY A 17 7.50 -0.70 24.86
N LEU A 18 6.23 -1.09 24.83
CA LEU A 18 5.14 -0.52 25.61
C LEU A 18 4.89 -1.25 26.94
N ASN A 19 5.69 -2.28 27.25
CA ASN A 19 5.55 -3.13 28.44
C ASN A 19 4.15 -3.74 28.59
N LEU A 20 3.60 -4.26 27.47
CA LEU A 20 2.31 -4.93 27.42
C LEU A 20 2.48 -6.45 27.37
N ASP A 21 1.69 -7.18 28.16
CA ASP A 21 1.78 -8.65 28.28
C ASP A 21 0.83 -9.40 27.33
N ASN A 22 -0.12 -8.71 26.70
CA ASN A 22 -1.20 -9.35 25.93
C ASN A 22 -1.34 -8.78 24.51
N ASN A 23 -1.07 -9.64 23.49
CA ASN A 23 -1.23 -9.30 22.07
C ASN A 23 -2.65 -8.85 21.70
N GLN A 24 -3.69 -9.36 22.36
CA GLN A 24 -5.07 -8.95 22.07
C GLN A 24 -5.31 -7.51 22.46
N VAL A 25 -4.78 -7.05 23.58
CA VAL A 25 -4.90 -5.66 24.02
C VAL A 25 -4.26 -4.72 23.00
N LEU A 26 -3.04 -5.02 22.57
CA LEU A 26 -2.36 -4.20 21.57
C LEU A 26 -3.14 -4.12 20.24
N ARG A 27 -3.61 -5.26 19.73
CA ARG A 27 -4.38 -5.30 18.49
C ARG A 27 -5.69 -4.51 18.54
N ASN A 28 -6.28 -4.35 19.70
CA ASN A 28 -7.51 -3.58 19.88
C ASN A 28 -7.28 -2.07 19.91
N PHE A 29 -6.05 -1.62 20.25
CA PHE A 29 -5.74 -0.21 20.43
C PHE A 29 -4.74 0.36 19.41
N VAL A 30 -4.00 -0.49 18.69
CA VAL A 30 -2.99 -0.07 17.73
C VAL A 30 -3.31 -0.64 16.35
N GLN A 31 -3.45 0.24 15.37
CA GLN A 31 -3.59 -0.12 13.97
C GLN A 31 -2.21 -0.16 13.32
N PHE A 32 -1.79 -1.35 12.88
CA PHE A 32 -0.60 -1.51 12.06
C PHE A 32 -0.95 -1.40 10.59
N TYR A 33 -0.08 -0.80 9.80
CA TYR A 33 -0.24 -0.74 8.35
C TYR A 33 1.10 -0.65 7.62
N ASP A 34 1.16 -1.17 6.41
CA ASP A 34 2.28 -0.98 5.51
C ASP A 34 1.88 -1.13 4.02
N TYR A 35 2.85 -0.86 3.15
CA TYR A 35 2.77 -1.09 1.72
C TYR A 35 3.62 -2.30 1.32
N THR A 36 3.18 -3.04 0.30
CA THR A 36 3.99 -4.12 -0.25
C THR A 36 3.78 -4.27 -1.75
N LYS A 37 4.84 -4.69 -2.44
CA LYS A 37 4.80 -5.17 -3.83
C LYS A 37 4.86 -6.69 -3.92
N ARG A 38 4.95 -7.36 -2.80
CA ARG A 38 5.01 -8.81 -2.70
C ARG A 38 3.60 -9.39 -2.64
N ILE A 39 3.37 -10.42 -3.46
CA ILE A 39 2.09 -11.13 -3.53
C ILE A 39 2.07 -12.43 -2.74
N ASP A 40 3.22 -12.82 -2.16
CA ASP A 40 3.44 -14.06 -1.42
C ASP A 40 3.41 -13.90 0.10
N ARG A 41 2.92 -12.75 0.60
CA ARG A 41 2.74 -12.51 2.04
C ARG A 41 1.50 -13.23 2.57
N ASP A 42 1.51 -13.57 3.85
CA ASP A 42 0.34 -14.15 4.53
C ASP A 42 -0.68 -13.07 4.91
N PHE A 43 -1.48 -12.66 3.94
CA PHE A 43 -2.50 -11.62 4.09
C PHE A 43 -3.61 -12.01 5.07
N LYS A 44 -3.92 -13.31 5.20
CA LYS A 44 -4.92 -13.80 6.17
C LYS A 44 -4.42 -13.60 7.60
N LYS A 45 -3.15 -13.89 7.85
CA LYS A 45 -2.52 -13.65 9.15
C LYS A 45 -2.47 -12.17 9.48
N ALA A 46 -2.11 -11.33 8.50
CA ALA A 46 -2.12 -9.87 8.67
C ALA A 46 -3.49 -9.37 9.13
N LYS A 47 -4.56 -9.79 8.46
CA LYS A 47 -5.93 -9.41 8.81
C LYS A 47 -6.32 -9.83 10.24
N LYS A 48 -5.94 -11.04 10.64
CA LYS A 48 -6.18 -11.53 12.02
C LYS A 48 -5.46 -10.72 13.09
N LEU A 49 -4.33 -10.11 12.74
CA LEU A 49 -3.50 -9.31 13.63
C LEU A 49 -3.82 -7.82 13.58
N ASN A 50 -4.92 -7.42 12.96
CA ASN A 50 -5.28 -6.01 12.71
C ASN A 50 -4.15 -5.24 11.99
N TYR A 51 -3.51 -5.92 11.04
CA TYR A 51 -2.43 -5.38 10.25
C TYR A 51 -2.93 -5.08 8.83
N HIS A 52 -3.12 -3.80 8.53
CA HIS A 52 -3.60 -3.37 7.22
C HIS A 52 -2.46 -3.39 6.19
N ILE A 53 -2.70 -4.01 5.05
CA ILE A 53 -1.73 -4.03 3.94
C ILE A 53 -2.35 -3.38 2.72
N THR A 54 -1.63 -2.43 2.14
CA THR A 54 -1.92 -1.85 0.83
C THR A 54 -0.93 -2.44 -0.18
N LEU A 55 -1.46 -3.07 -1.23
CA LEU A 55 -0.63 -3.51 -2.34
C LEU A 55 -0.23 -2.32 -3.22
N SER A 56 1.05 -2.21 -3.53
CA SER A 56 1.58 -1.14 -4.38
C SER A 56 1.81 -1.63 -5.79
N HIS A 57 1.58 -0.74 -6.76
CA HIS A 57 1.96 -0.97 -8.15
C HIS A 57 3.44 -1.32 -8.26
N GLY A 58 3.76 -2.29 -9.08
CA GLY A 58 5.11 -2.70 -9.39
C GLY A 58 5.17 -3.38 -10.75
N SER A 59 6.34 -3.33 -11.39
CA SER A 59 6.56 -3.90 -12.72
C SER A 59 6.74 -5.42 -12.73
N LYS A 60 7.09 -6.00 -11.57
CA LYS A 60 7.46 -7.43 -11.47
C LYS A 60 6.27 -8.37 -11.32
N PHE A 61 5.21 -7.95 -10.61
CA PHE A 61 4.04 -8.77 -10.32
C PHE A 61 2.76 -8.01 -10.63
N ASP A 62 1.71 -8.73 -10.99
CA ASP A 62 0.37 -8.18 -11.11
C ASP A 62 -0.26 -8.01 -9.71
N THR A 63 0.20 -6.99 -9.01
CA THR A 63 -0.26 -6.66 -7.67
C THR A 63 -1.70 -6.16 -7.64
N PHE A 64 -2.20 -5.59 -8.76
CA PHE A 64 -3.58 -5.12 -8.85
C PHE A 64 -4.60 -6.28 -8.85
N SER A 65 -4.38 -7.28 -9.70
CA SER A 65 -5.24 -8.47 -9.70
C SER A 65 -5.23 -9.18 -8.36
N LYS A 66 -4.08 -9.21 -7.69
CA LYS A 66 -3.96 -9.77 -6.35
C LYS A 66 -4.72 -8.95 -5.31
N ALA A 67 -4.69 -7.63 -5.40
CA ALA A 67 -5.47 -6.75 -4.51
C ALA A 67 -6.98 -6.99 -4.68
N LEU A 68 -7.46 -7.13 -5.93
CA LEU A 68 -8.85 -7.45 -6.20
C LEU A 68 -9.26 -8.81 -5.64
N GLU A 69 -8.44 -9.84 -5.87
CA GLU A 69 -8.68 -11.21 -5.38
C GLU A 69 -8.84 -11.25 -3.85
N LEU A 70 -8.00 -10.50 -3.14
CA LEU A 70 -7.94 -10.52 -1.67
C LEU A 70 -8.79 -9.43 -1.01
N GLY A 71 -9.42 -8.54 -1.78
CA GLY A 71 -10.14 -7.39 -1.24
C GLY A 71 -9.24 -6.42 -0.49
N LEU A 72 -8.01 -6.20 -0.98
CA LEU A 72 -7.04 -5.28 -0.39
C LEU A 72 -7.05 -3.94 -1.12
N ASN A 73 -6.58 -2.90 -0.44
CA ASN A 73 -6.37 -1.60 -1.04
C ASN A 73 -5.16 -1.62 -1.99
N TYR A 74 -5.19 -0.76 -2.99
CA TYR A 74 -4.16 -0.68 -4.01
C TYR A 74 -3.70 0.76 -4.21
N ALA A 75 -2.39 0.96 -4.22
CA ALA A 75 -1.77 2.25 -4.44
C ALA A 75 -0.83 2.22 -5.65
N ALA A 76 -0.79 3.33 -6.38
CA ALA A 76 0.11 3.48 -7.51
C ALA A 76 0.67 4.90 -7.60
N ALA A 77 1.92 4.99 -8.03
CA ALA A 77 2.55 6.27 -8.34
C ALA A 77 2.12 6.75 -9.73
N PHE A 78 1.81 8.02 -9.82
CA PHE A 78 1.57 8.73 -11.06
C PHE A 78 2.81 9.58 -11.42
N ASN A 79 3.11 9.68 -12.70
CA ASN A 79 4.21 10.54 -13.18
C ASN A 79 3.83 12.02 -13.11
N LEU A 80 3.60 12.50 -11.90
CA LEU A 80 3.20 13.86 -11.58
C LEU A 80 4.11 14.40 -10.49
N ASN A 81 4.45 15.68 -10.57
CA ASN A 81 5.15 16.34 -9.49
C ASN A 81 4.18 16.78 -8.37
N LYS A 82 4.72 17.24 -7.25
CA LYS A 82 3.95 17.60 -6.05
C LYS A 82 2.92 18.74 -6.24
N TYR A 83 3.05 19.52 -7.33
CA TYR A 83 2.18 20.67 -7.61
C TYR A 83 1.09 20.35 -8.66
N GLN A 84 1.15 19.18 -9.28
CA GLN A 84 0.17 18.75 -10.26
C GLN A 84 -0.97 18.01 -9.60
N ASP A 85 -2.16 18.19 -10.11
CA ASP A 85 -3.34 17.48 -9.62
C ASP A 85 -3.37 16.03 -10.11
N LEU A 86 -3.76 15.12 -9.22
CA LEU A 86 -4.09 13.76 -9.62
C LEU A 86 -5.37 13.76 -10.48
N PRO A 87 -5.49 12.87 -11.46
CA PRO A 87 -6.75 12.68 -12.16
C PRO A 87 -7.83 12.22 -11.16
N LYS A 88 -9.07 12.64 -11.39
CA LYS A 88 -10.20 12.22 -10.54
C LYS A 88 -10.56 10.75 -10.72
N THR A 89 -10.40 10.26 -11.94
CA THR A 89 -10.70 8.89 -12.34
C THR A 89 -9.65 8.40 -13.33
N ILE A 90 -9.42 7.09 -13.37
CA ILE A 90 -8.62 6.45 -14.42
C ILE A 90 -9.29 5.14 -14.87
N ASN A 91 -9.08 4.77 -16.14
CA ASN A 91 -9.31 3.41 -16.58
C ASN A 91 -8.02 2.61 -16.39
N TYR A 92 -8.05 1.62 -15.52
CA TYR A 92 -6.91 0.76 -15.26
C TYR A 92 -7.31 -0.72 -15.41
N LYS A 93 -6.66 -1.40 -16.34
CA LYS A 93 -6.94 -2.81 -16.68
C LYS A 93 -8.44 -3.07 -16.94
N GLY A 94 -9.09 -2.17 -17.67
CA GLY A 94 -10.51 -2.29 -18.05
C GLY A 94 -11.50 -1.91 -16.93
N ARG A 95 -11.05 -1.35 -15.83
CA ARG A 95 -11.89 -0.85 -14.74
C ARG A 95 -11.77 0.67 -14.61
N ASP A 96 -12.90 1.32 -14.45
CA ASP A 96 -12.94 2.73 -14.11
C ASP A 96 -12.84 2.88 -12.60
N LEU A 97 -11.76 3.52 -12.15
CA LEU A 97 -11.44 3.69 -10.74
C LEU A 97 -11.43 5.15 -10.36
N ILE A 98 -11.97 5.46 -9.20
CA ILE A 98 -11.85 6.78 -8.58
C ILE A 98 -10.47 6.87 -7.94
N VAL A 99 -9.76 7.97 -8.18
CA VAL A 99 -8.43 8.20 -7.60
C VAL A 99 -8.55 8.94 -6.27
N ILE A 100 -8.04 8.32 -5.22
CA ILE A 100 -7.91 8.93 -3.90
C ILE A 100 -6.53 9.58 -3.81
N ASP A 101 -6.45 10.83 -3.36
CA ASP A 101 -5.16 11.50 -3.15
C ASP A 101 -4.46 10.93 -1.90
N GLY A 102 -3.49 10.05 -2.14
CA GLY A 102 -2.72 9.39 -1.10
C GLY A 102 -1.63 10.24 -0.46
N ASP A 103 -1.34 11.43 -1.01
CA ASP A 103 -0.37 12.34 -0.43
C ASP A 103 -0.96 13.21 0.71
N ILE A 104 -2.28 13.18 0.91
CA ILE A 104 -2.96 13.92 1.99
C ILE A 104 -2.66 13.28 3.36
N THR A 105 -2.63 11.96 3.44
CA THR A 105 -2.37 11.21 4.67
C THR A 105 -1.77 9.85 4.36
N ASP A 106 -0.98 9.32 5.27
CA ASP A 106 -0.44 7.95 5.19
C ASP A 106 -1.34 6.89 5.81
N CYS A 107 -2.50 7.28 6.35
CA CYS A 107 -3.44 6.37 7.02
C CYS A 107 -4.21 5.48 6.03
N ARG A 108 -3.51 4.58 5.33
CA ARG A 108 -4.06 3.73 4.25
C ARG A 108 -5.18 2.79 4.72
N PHE A 109 -5.27 2.50 6.00
CA PHE A 109 -6.35 1.70 6.59
C PHE A 109 -7.72 2.40 6.55
N LEU A 110 -7.76 3.69 6.23
CA LEU A 110 -9.00 4.47 6.02
C LEU A 110 -9.46 4.48 4.55
N ASP A 111 -8.64 3.99 3.63
CA ASP A 111 -8.94 4.04 2.20
C ASP A 111 -10.02 3.04 1.80
N ILE A 112 -10.71 3.38 0.71
CA ILE A 112 -11.72 2.52 0.10
C ILE A 112 -11.06 1.46 -0.78
N ASN A 113 -11.71 0.33 -0.87
CA ASN A 113 -11.31 -0.89 -1.52
C ASN A 113 -10.97 -0.73 -3.03
N SER A 114 -10.03 -1.51 -3.53
CA SER A 114 -9.48 -1.43 -4.89
C SER A 114 -10.42 -1.87 -6.02
N ASP A 115 -11.60 -2.43 -5.73
CA ASP A 115 -12.58 -2.74 -6.78
C ASP A 115 -13.22 -1.48 -7.39
N THR A 116 -13.24 -0.37 -6.68
CA THR A 116 -13.81 0.92 -7.11
C THR A 116 -12.84 2.09 -7.03
N HIS A 117 -11.77 1.97 -6.26
CA HIS A 117 -10.84 3.07 -5.97
C HIS A 117 -9.38 2.64 -6.12
N ILE A 118 -8.53 3.62 -6.42
CA ILE A 118 -7.08 3.48 -6.41
C ILE A 118 -6.48 4.65 -5.63
N VAL A 119 -5.49 4.36 -4.80
CA VAL A 119 -4.73 5.41 -4.10
C VAL A 119 -3.65 5.93 -5.04
N GLY A 120 -3.78 7.18 -5.45
CA GLY A 120 -2.79 7.87 -6.27
C GLY A 120 -1.74 8.57 -5.42
N LEU A 121 -0.49 8.35 -5.75
CA LEU A 121 0.66 9.01 -5.15
C LEU A 121 1.43 9.74 -6.23
N ARG A 122 1.92 10.95 -5.94
CA ARG A 122 2.78 11.67 -6.86
C ARG A 122 4.21 11.13 -6.81
N PHE A 123 4.83 10.99 -7.96
CA PHE A 123 6.19 10.50 -8.05
C PHE A 123 7.18 11.58 -7.61
N LYS A 124 7.83 11.37 -6.47
CA LYS A 124 8.66 12.40 -5.80
C LYS A 124 10.12 12.44 -6.29
N ILE A 125 10.51 11.57 -7.21
CA ILE A 125 11.87 11.51 -7.73
C ILE A 125 11.98 12.39 -8.98
N VAL A 126 12.98 13.24 -9.02
CA VAL A 126 13.30 13.98 -10.24
C VAL A 126 13.82 13.00 -11.28
N VAL A 127 13.11 12.86 -12.39
CA VAL A 127 13.48 11.99 -13.50
C VAL A 127 14.33 12.78 -14.48
N ASN A 128 15.54 12.28 -14.75
CA ASN A 128 16.45 12.78 -15.76
C ASN A 128 16.76 11.67 -16.78
N LYS A 129 17.63 11.95 -17.76
CA LYS A 129 18.00 10.98 -18.80
C LYS A 129 18.59 9.67 -18.26
N ASP A 130 19.28 9.74 -17.11
CA ASP A 130 20.01 8.60 -16.53
C ASP A 130 19.11 7.70 -15.67
N ASN A 131 17.90 8.12 -15.36
CA ASN A 131 16.98 7.36 -14.49
C ASN A 131 15.53 7.28 -15.02
N GLN A 132 15.35 7.41 -16.33
CA GLN A 132 14.02 7.31 -16.97
C GLN A 132 13.32 5.98 -16.75
N ASP A 133 14.08 4.90 -16.52
CA ASP A 133 13.58 3.59 -16.14
C ASP A 133 12.71 3.61 -14.86
N LYS A 134 12.95 4.58 -13.99
CA LYS A 134 12.14 4.78 -12.78
C LYS A 134 10.68 5.15 -13.07
N LEU A 135 10.39 5.69 -14.24
CA LEU A 135 9.01 5.95 -14.68
C LEU A 135 8.19 4.66 -14.87
N ALA A 136 8.84 3.52 -15.04
CA ALA A 136 8.17 2.22 -15.12
C ALA A 136 7.36 1.88 -13.84
N PHE A 137 7.62 2.54 -12.72
CA PHE A 137 6.84 2.42 -11.50
C PHE A 137 5.55 3.26 -11.51
N CYS A 138 5.39 4.13 -12.49
CA CYS A 138 4.19 4.96 -12.62
C CYS A 138 3.18 4.31 -13.56
N ILE A 139 1.89 4.50 -13.29
CA ILE A 139 0.80 3.97 -14.12
C ILE A 139 0.25 4.99 -15.12
N ALA A 140 0.62 6.23 -14.96
CA ALA A 140 0.21 7.32 -15.84
C ALA A 140 1.24 8.46 -15.86
#